data_096c8c0d5eb1dac8751aa2f3f0e11eff
#
_entry.id   096c8c0d5eb1dac8751aa2f3f0e11eff
#
_cell.length_a   1.000
_cell.length_b   1.000
_cell.length_c   1.000
_cell.angle_alpha   90.00
_cell.angle_beta   90.00
_cell.angle_gamma   90.00
#
_symmetry.space_group_name_H-M   'P 1'
#
loop_
_entity.id
_entity.type
_entity.pdbx_description
1 polymer ?
#
loop_
_entity_poly.entity_id
_entity_poly.type
_entity_poly.pdbx_seq_one_letter_code
_entity_poly.pdbx_strand_id
1 'polypeptide(L)'
;MSDYQPAQRTFYIHAIMCFLIALLLTLSIAMPAAVAETPDVMLANVYRQHEDVTQFWVSEKLDGVRARWDGRQLISRSGKIFLAPEWFVRNFPAKPLDGELWMGRGRYEDVVSAVRQQKPHDGWKNVKFMIFDLPAQGGTFTERVEAMRQLTTTPYLKVIEQFRLISNKTLLQKLDDIAAKGGEGLMLHRQNAFYHSGRSNDLLKVKPFDDAEAVVIGYKPGKGKNTGLMGAIKVRMDNGKEFHIGSGFTRQQRKNPPLIGSLVTYRYQGFTQAGIPRFAVFVRQRNE
;
A
#
# COMPACT_ATOMS: atom_id res chain seq x y z
N MET A 1 49.64 -51.91 -53.37
CA MET A 1 48.80 -52.60 -52.40
C MET A 1 48.63 -51.61 -51.24
N SER A 2 47.44 -51.06 -51.13
CA SER A 2 47.10 -49.98 -50.18
C SER A 2 46.37 -50.58 -48.96
N ASP A 3 47.08 -50.56 -47.82
CA ASP A 3 46.45 -50.98 -46.56
C ASP A 3 45.49 -49.90 -46.11
N TYR A 4 44.19 -50.20 -46.25
CA TYR A 4 43.10 -49.37 -45.77
C TYR A 4 42.84 -49.69 -44.29
N GLN A 5 43.13 -48.77 -43.40
CA GLN A 5 42.88 -48.92 -41.96
C GLN A 5 41.48 -48.47 -41.58
N PRO A 6 40.53 -49.36 -41.30
CA PRO A 6 39.16 -48.99 -40.94
C PRO A 6 39.00 -48.46 -39.48
N ALA A 7 40.01 -48.68 -38.63
CA ALA A 7 39.94 -48.32 -37.21
C ALA A 7 39.94 -46.80 -36.94
N GLN A 8 40.58 -46.01 -37.77
CA GLN A 8 40.63 -44.55 -37.55
C GLN A 8 39.27 -43.83 -37.80
N ARG A 9 38.46 -44.32 -38.74
CA ARG A 9 37.16 -43.72 -39.03
C ARG A 9 36.15 -43.89 -37.85
N THR A 10 36.16 -45.01 -37.22
CA THR A 10 35.24 -45.31 -36.09
C THR A 10 35.58 -44.45 -34.87
N PHE A 11 36.87 -44.19 -34.62
CA PHE A 11 37.29 -43.31 -33.54
C PHE A 11 36.86 -41.85 -33.70
N TYR A 12 36.94 -41.31 -34.90
CA TYR A 12 36.48 -39.94 -35.21
C TYR A 12 34.97 -39.80 -35.10
N ILE A 13 34.19 -40.79 -35.52
CA ILE A 13 32.73 -40.77 -35.42
C ILE A 13 32.29 -40.77 -33.97
N HIS A 14 32.90 -41.58 -33.13
CA HIS A 14 32.58 -41.59 -31.69
C HIS A 14 33.02 -40.31 -30.97
N ALA A 15 34.18 -39.74 -31.31
CA ALA A 15 34.65 -38.47 -30.78
C ALA A 15 33.73 -37.28 -31.18
N ILE A 16 33.26 -37.22 -32.42
CA ILE A 16 32.30 -36.18 -32.88
C ILE A 16 30.94 -36.36 -32.22
N MET A 17 30.47 -37.60 -32.06
CA MET A 17 29.19 -37.89 -31.41
C MET A 17 29.23 -37.53 -29.91
N CYS A 18 30.31 -37.81 -29.20
CA CYS A 18 30.54 -37.39 -27.83
C CYS A 18 30.63 -35.87 -27.69
N PHE A 19 31.23 -35.17 -28.63
CA PHE A 19 31.34 -33.73 -28.65
C PHE A 19 29.97 -33.05 -28.90
N LEU A 20 29.14 -33.63 -29.78
CA LEU A 20 27.78 -33.15 -30.05
C LEU A 20 26.84 -33.42 -28.90
N ILE A 21 26.97 -34.54 -28.18
CA ILE A 21 26.21 -34.85 -26.96
C ILE A 21 26.63 -33.93 -25.81
N ALA A 22 27.92 -33.62 -25.66
CA ALA A 22 28.42 -32.67 -24.68
C ALA A 22 27.96 -31.23 -24.96
N LEU A 23 27.86 -30.83 -26.24
CA LEU A 23 27.37 -29.51 -26.65
C LEU A 23 25.85 -29.36 -26.45
N LEU A 24 25.08 -30.47 -26.57
CA LEU A 24 23.65 -30.47 -26.29
C LEU A 24 23.33 -30.42 -24.79
N LEU A 25 24.21 -30.90 -23.91
CA LEU A 25 24.08 -30.86 -22.47
C LEU A 25 24.43 -29.51 -21.83
N THR A 26 25.15 -28.63 -22.53
CA THR A 26 25.55 -27.31 -22.03
C THR A 26 24.57 -26.19 -22.37
N LEU A 27 23.56 -26.46 -23.21
CA LEU A 27 22.50 -25.50 -23.52
C LEU A 27 21.38 -25.58 -22.48
N SER A 28 21.73 -25.55 -21.20
CA SER A 28 20.78 -25.14 -20.15
C SER A 28 20.49 -23.67 -20.36
N ILE A 29 19.51 -23.38 -21.22
CA ILE A 29 18.94 -22.05 -21.33
C ILE A 29 18.39 -21.74 -19.94
N ALA A 30 19.14 -20.97 -19.16
CA ALA A 30 18.58 -20.30 -18.00
C ALA A 30 17.44 -19.40 -18.55
N MET A 31 16.21 -19.91 -18.52
CA MET A 31 15.05 -19.07 -18.79
C MET A 31 15.12 -17.90 -17.83
N PRO A 32 15.17 -16.65 -18.30
CA PRO A 32 15.07 -15.51 -17.42
C PRO A 32 13.79 -15.71 -16.63
N ALA A 33 13.87 -15.56 -15.30
CA ALA A 33 12.70 -15.57 -14.45
C ALA A 33 11.70 -14.56 -15.06
N ALA A 34 10.54 -15.03 -15.46
CA ALA A 34 9.51 -14.18 -16.03
C ALA A 34 9.19 -13.09 -15.00
N VAL A 35 9.65 -11.88 -15.22
CA VAL A 35 9.25 -10.73 -14.44
C VAL A 35 7.83 -10.41 -14.92
N ALA A 36 6.85 -10.62 -14.06
CA ALA A 36 5.48 -10.23 -14.37
C ALA A 36 5.45 -8.71 -14.58
N GLU A 37 4.62 -8.27 -15.51
CA GLU A 37 4.38 -6.85 -15.72
C GLU A 37 3.90 -6.20 -14.42
N THR A 38 4.42 -4.99 -14.12
CA THR A 38 4.01 -4.25 -12.94
C THR A 38 2.51 -3.95 -13.03
N PRO A 39 1.68 -4.43 -12.09
CA PRO A 39 0.24 -4.27 -12.20
C PRO A 39 -0.17 -2.80 -12.16
N ASP A 40 -1.04 -2.42 -13.08
CA ASP A 40 -1.75 -1.15 -13.02
C ASP A 40 -2.73 -1.18 -11.85
N VAL A 41 -2.49 -0.34 -10.84
CA VAL A 41 -3.28 -0.31 -9.62
C VAL A 41 -3.68 1.11 -9.20
N MET A 42 -4.88 1.25 -8.64
CA MET A 42 -5.29 2.50 -7.99
C MET A 42 -4.41 2.78 -6.76
N LEU A 43 -4.03 4.04 -6.57
CA LEU A 43 -3.21 4.52 -5.46
C LEU A 43 -3.96 5.59 -4.68
N ALA A 44 -3.95 5.47 -3.35
CA ALA A 44 -4.67 6.38 -2.47
C ALA A 44 -3.94 7.70 -2.25
N ASN A 45 -4.68 8.82 -2.30
CA ASN A 45 -4.31 10.09 -1.68
C ASN A 45 -4.61 10.08 -0.18
N VAL A 46 -4.13 11.10 0.54
CA VAL A 46 -4.45 11.29 1.96
C VAL A 46 -5.75 12.09 2.06
N TYR A 47 -6.69 11.61 2.85
CA TYR A 47 -7.92 12.31 3.19
C TYR A 47 -7.63 13.63 3.94
N ARG A 48 -8.26 14.74 3.56
CA ARG A 48 -7.98 16.07 4.09
C ARG A 48 -9.14 16.74 4.83
N GLN A 49 -10.17 15.98 5.21
CA GLN A 49 -11.34 16.40 6.00
C GLN A 49 -12.30 17.40 5.31
N HIS A 50 -12.12 17.71 4.03
CA HIS A 50 -13.05 18.55 3.28
C HIS A 50 -13.89 17.76 2.27
N GLU A 51 -13.61 16.47 2.11
CA GLU A 51 -14.40 15.58 1.26
C GLU A 51 -15.67 15.15 2.00
N ASP A 52 -16.79 15.10 1.26
CA ASP A 52 -18.03 14.55 1.78
C ASP A 52 -17.97 13.02 1.81
N VAL A 53 -17.85 12.47 3.02
CA VAL A 53 -17.72 11.01 3.23
C VAL A 53 -18.91 10.21 2.68
N THR A 54 -20.09 10.84 2.55
CA THR A 54 -21.28 10.16 2.04
C THR A 54 -21.14 9.74 0.57
N GLN A 55 -20.14 10.27 -0.14
CA GLN A 55 -19.83 9.91 -1.53
C GLN A 55 -18.90 8.69 -1.63
N PHE A 56 -18.51 8.07 -0.49
CA PHE A 56 -17.53 7.01 -0.47
C PHE A 56 -18.08 5.73 0.17
N TRP A 57 -17.60 4.60 -0.32
CA TRP A 57 -17.53 3.36 0.42
C TRP A 57 -16.33 3.40 1.35
N VAL A 58 -16.45 2.81 2.52
CA VAL A 58 -15.42 2.80 3.55
C VAL A 58 -15.07 1.37 3.90
N SER A 59 -13.78 1.10 4.05
CA SER A 59 -13.27 -0.18 4.57
C SER A 59 -12.12 0.04 5.54
N GLU A 60 -11.78 -0.97 6.32
CA GLU A 60 -10.56 -0.93 7.13
C GLU A 60 -9.33 -0.91 6.21
N LYS A 61 -8.36 -0.07 6.54
CA LYS A 61 -7.04 -0.11 5.92
C LYS A 61 -6.21 -1.19 6.60
N LEU A 62 -6.05 -2.32 5.92
CA LEU A 62 -5.25 -3.42 6.43
C LEU A 62 -3.75 -3.09 6.33
N ASP A 63 -3.01 -3.46 7.34
CA ASP A 63 -1.55 -3.39 7.37
C ASP A 63 -0.97 -4.74 6.98
N GLY A 64 -0.80 -4.93 5.68
CA GLY A 64 -0.33 -6.16 5.07
C GLY A 64 0.52 -5.92 3.83
N VAL A 65 0.50 -6.84 2.89
CA VAL A 65 1.24 -6.75 1.63
C VAL A 65 0.28 -6.80 0.47
N ARG A 66 0.12 -5.68 -0.25
CA ARG A 66 -0.74 -5.62 -1.43
C ARG A 66 -0.31 -6.61 -2.49
N ALA A 67 -1.28 -7.37 -2.99
CA ALA A 67 -1.11 -8.29 -4.09
C ALA A 67 -2.24 -8.13 -5.11
N ARG A 68 -1.89 -8.31 -6.38
CA ARG A 68 -2.80 -8.49 -7.49
C ARG A 68 -2.83 -9.97 -7.85
N TRP A 69 -4.00 -10.57 -7.87
CA TRP A 69 -4.25 -11.85 -8.49
C TRP A 69 -4.61 -11.62 -9.95
N ASP A 70 -3.90 -12.21 -10.90
CA ASP A 70 -4.13 -12.04 -12.33
C ASP A 70 -5.07 -13.12 -12.95
N GLY A 71 -5.53 -14.05 -12.13
CA GLY A 71 -6.29 -15.25 -12.52
C GLY A 71 -5.47 -16.54 -12.44
N ARG A 72 -4.14 -16.42 -12.17
CA ARG A 72 -3.19 -17.56 -12.12
C ARG A 72 -2.17 -17.44 -10.99
N GLN A 73 -1.68 -16.23 -10.70
CA GLN A 73 -0.62 -15.98 -9.73
C GLN A 73 -0.82 -14.67 -8.98
N LEU A 74 -0.23 -14.58 -7.80
CA LEU A 74 -0.21 -13.36 -6.99
C LEU A 74 1.03 -12.53 -7.34
N ILE A 75 0.81 -11.25 -7.65
CA ILE A 75 1.84 -10.32 -8.10
C ILE A 75 1.87 -9.11 -7.17
N SER A 76 3.04 -8.74 -6.68
CA SER A 76 3.22 -7.55 -5.86
C SER A 76 3.01 -6.27 -6.68
N ARG A 77 2.83 -5.14 -6.01
CA ARG A 77 2.77 -3.82 -6.65
C ARG A 77 3.99 -3.49 -7.52
N SER A 78 5.14 -4.09 -7.24
CA SER A 78 6.38 -3.90 -8.01
C SER A 78 6.62 -4.95 -9.09
N GLY A 79 5.63 -5.80 -9.41
CA GLY A 79 5.74 -6.84 -10.44
C GLY A 79 6.41 -8.14 -9.96
N LYS A 80 6.75 -8.28 -8.67
CA LYS A 80 7.32 -9.54 -8.16
C LYS A 80 6.23 -10.56 -7.92
N ILE A 81 6.43 -11.80 -8.37
CA ILE A 81 5.52 -12.91 -8.10
C ILE A 81 5.70 -13.39 -6.67
N PHE A 82 4.59 -13.60 -5.94
CA PHE A 82 4.58 -14.29 -4.67
C PHE A 82 4.43 -15.79 -4.90
N LEU A 83 5.36 -16.57 -4.40
CA LEU A 83 5.35 -18.03 -4.55
C LEU A 83 4.40 -18.67 -3.51
N ALA A 84 3.10 -18.42 -3.69
CA ALA A 84 2.07 -19.00 -2.84
C ALA A 84 1.97 -20.51 -3.07
N PRO A 85 1.70 -21.32 -2.02
CA PRO A 85 1.41 -22.74 -2.19
C PRO A 85 0.18 -22.97 -3.04
N GLU A 86 0.15 -24.06 -3.82
CA GLU A 86 -0.99 -24.39 -4.69
C GLU A 86 -2.31 -24.49 -3.91
N TRP A 87 -2.28 -25.07 -2.71
CA TRP A 87 -3.48 -25.20 -1.85
C TRP A 87 -4.04 -23.84 -1.41
N PHE A 88 -3.22 -22.77 -1.35
CA PHE A 88 -3.66 -21.42 -1.00
C PHE A 88 -4.51 -20.80 -2.10
N VAL A 89 -4.12 -20.97 -3.36
CA VAL A 89 -4.76 -20.35 -4.53
C VAL A 89 -5.72 -21.25 -5.30
N ARG A 90 -5.80 -22.56 -4.98
CA ARG A 90 -6.53 -23.59 -5.74
C ARG A 90 -7.97 -23.21 -6.09
N ASN A 91 -8.66 -22.53 -5.19
CA ASN A 91 -10.06 -22.16 -5.37
C ASN A 91 -10.25 -20.65 -5.61
N PHE A 92 -9.20 -19.95 -6.04
CA PHE A 92 -9.34 -18.55 -6.44
C PHE A 92 -10.00 -18.49 -7.83
N PRO A 93 -10.84 -17.47 -8.09
CA PRO A 93 -11.50 -17.35 -9.40
C PRO A 93 -10.48 -17.03 -10.50
N ALA A 94 -10.76 -17.45 -11.74
CA ALA A 94 -9.92 -17.17 -12.91
C ALA A 94 -10.06 -15.72 -13.42
N LYS A 95 -10.43 -14.77 -12.56
CA LYS A 95 -10.54 -13.34 -12.88
C LYS A 95 -9.64 -12.50 -11.97
N PRO A 96 -9.13 -11.36 -12.47
CA PRO A 96 -8.26 -10.51 -11.66
C PRO A 96 -8.92 -9.98 -10.39
N LEU A 97 -8.15 -10.01 -9.29
CA LEU A 97 -8.55 -9.49 -7.98
C LEU A 97 -7.46 -8.55 -7.46
N ASP A 98 -7.85 -7.52 -6.72
CA ASP A 98 -6.93 -6.62 -6.01
C ASP A 98 -7.20 -6.72 -4.51
N GLY A 99 -6.16 -6.94 -3.72
CA GLY A 99 -6.35 -7.24 -2.30
C GLY A 99 -5.06 -7.09 -1.50
N GLU A 100 -5.18 -7.41 -0.21
CA GLU A 100 -4.09 -7.39 0.76
C GLU A 100 -3.82 -8.80 1.29
N LEU A 101 -2.59 -9.28 1.21
CA LEU A 101 -2.14 -10.45 1.95
C LEU A 101 -1.97 -10.04 3.42
N TRP A 102 -2.71 -10.69 4.34
CA TRP A 102 -2.88 -10.22 5.70
C TRP A 102 -2.98 -11.37 6.70
N MET A 103 -2.45 -11.19 7.90
CA MET A 103 -2.48 -12.19 8.99
C MET A 103 -3.19 -11.70 10.26
N GLY A 104 -3.79 -10.51 10.22
CA GLY A 104 -4.35 -9.84 11.40
C GLY A 104 -3.63 -8.53 11.72
N ARG A 105 -4.22 -7.75 12.62
CA ARG A 105 -3.66 -6.47 13.06
C ARG A 105 -2.35 -6.67 13.81
N GLY A 106 -1.39 -5.75 13.62
CA GLY A 106 -0.08 -5.80 14.26
C GLY A 106 0.84 -6.93 13.77
N ARG A 107 0.50 -7.60 12.64
CA ARG A 107 1.26 -8.74 12.13
C ARG A 107 1.91 -8.49 10.77
N TYR A 108 2.22 -7.22 10.48
CA TYR A 108 2.84 -6.84 9.19
C TYR A 108 4.14 -7.59 8.92
N GLU A 109 5.05 -7.65 9.89
CA GLU A 109 6.35 -8.31 9.72
C GLU A 109 6.19 -9.83 9.49
N ASP A 110 5.20 -10.47 10.12
CA ASP A 110 4.89 -11.89 9.90
C ASP A 110 4.43 -12.14 8.46
N VAL A 111 3.53 -11.28 7.94
CA VAL A 111 3.08 -11.35 6.55
C VAL A 111 4.25 -11.17 5.60
N VAL A 112 5.07 -10.13 5.79
CA VAL A 112 6.23 -9.85 4.94
C VAL A 112 7.19 -11.04 4.95
N SER A 113 7.48 -11.61 6.13
CA SER A 113 8.33 -12.77 6.28
C SER A 113 7.78 -13.99 5.53
N ALA A 114 6.46 -14.23 5.61
CA ALA A 114 5.84 -15.37 4.94
C ALA A 114 5.83 -15.22 3.41
N VAL A 115 5.42 -14.05 2.88
CA VAL A 115 5.16 -13.91 1.44
C VAL A 115 6.41 -13.63 0.59
N ARG A 116 7.53 -13.24 1.22
CA ARG A 116 8.79 -12.94 0.51
C ARG A 116 9.69 -14.16 0.32
N GLN A 117 9.38 -15.30 0.92
CA GLN A 117 10.19 -16.50 0.77
C GLN A 117 10.15 -17.03 -0.67
N GLN A 118 11.31 -17.55 -1.11
CA GLN A 118 11.50 -18.04 -2.48
C GLN A 118 10.98 -19.47 -2.70
N LYS A 119 10.31 -20.04 -1.69
CA LYS A 119 9.67 -21.37 -1.76
C LYS A 119 8.34 -21.33 -1.02
N PRO A 120 7.30 -22.02 -1.54
CA PRO A 120 6.06 -22.23 -0.82
C PRO A 120 6.33 -22.94 0.53
N HIS A 121 5.68 -22.49 1.59
CA HIS A 121 5.86 -23.05 2.93
C HIS A 121 4.62 -22.88 3.81
N ASP A 122 4.61 -23.53 4.96
CA ASP A 122 3.46 -23.59 5.88
C ASP A 122 3.06 -22.26 6.53
N GLY A 123 3.93 -21.24 6.53
CA GLY A 123 3.59 -19.90 7.00
C GLY A 123 2.40 -19.28 6.29
N TRP A 124 2.12 -19.69 5.06
CA TRP A 124 0.95 -19.28 4.29
C TRP A 124 -0.40 -19.73 4.90
N LYS A 125 -0.42 -20.71 5.81
CA LYS A 125 -1.64 -21.15 6.51
C LYS A 125 -2.31 -20.05 7.33
N ASN A 126 -1.53 -19.06 7.78
CA ASN A 126 -2.00 -17.90 8.55
C ASN A 126 -2.35 -16.69 7.66
N VAL A 127 -1.97 -16.71 6.38
CA VAL A 127 -2.25 -15.60 5.45
C VAL A 127 -3.68 -15.72 4.93
N LYS A 128 -4.34 -14.57 4.77
CA LYS A 128 -5.58 -14.41 4.01
C LYS A 128 -5.35 -13.40 2.90
N PHE A 129 -5.90 -13.65 1.73
CA PHE A 129 -5.97 -12.66 0.67
C PHE A 129 -7.30 -11.92 0.80
N MET A 130 -7.23 -10.68 1.28
CA MET A 130 -8.37 -9.82 1.60
C MET A 130 -8.68 -8.93 0.40
N ILE A 131 -9.71 -9.29 -0.37
CA ILE A 131 -10.09 -8.59 -1.60
C ILE A 131 -10.76 -7.27 -1.27
N PHE A 132 -10.35 -6.20 -1.93
CA PHE A 132 -10.94 -4.88 -1.79
C PHE A 132 -11.36 -4.24 -3.13
N ASP A 133 -10.97 -4.81 -4.29
CA ASP A 133 -11.44 -4.37 -5.60
C ASP A 133 -11.35 -5.46 -6.68
N LEU A 134 -12.09 -5.25 -7.79
CA LEU A 134 -12.15 -6.12 -8.97
C LEU A 134 -11.71 -5.35 -10.22
N PRO A 135 -10.42 -5.32 -10.55
CA PRO A 135 -9.89 -4.47 -11.60
C PRO A 135 -10.42 -4.72 -13.01
N ALA A 136 -10.77 -5.96 -13.32
CA ALA A 136 -11.34 -6.34 -14.63
C ALA A 136 -12.87 -6.27 -14.67
N GLN A 137 -13.52 -5.96 -13.55
CA GLN A 137 -14.96 -5.74 -13.51
C GLN A 137 -15.25 -4.30 -13.96
N GLY A 138 -15.99 -4.15 -15.04
CA GLY A 138 -16.46 -2.84 -15.48
C GLY A 138 -17.39 -2.16 -14.47
N GLY A 139 -17.70 -0.89 -14.73
CA GLY A 139 -18.62 -0.13 -13.90
C GLY A 139 -17.98 0.64 -12.75
N THR A 140 -18.83 1.22 -11.94
CA THR A 140 -18.49 2.03 -10.77
C THR A 140 -17.99 1.17 -9.62
N PHE A 141 -17.37 1.79 -8.61
CA PHE A 141 -16.97 1.05 -7.42
C PHE A 141 -18.16 0.43 -6.68
N THR A 142 -19.32 1.08 -6.68
CA THR A 142 -20.54 0.48 -6.11
C THR A 142 -20.90 -0.84 -6.78
N GLU A 143 -20.88 -0.90 -8.12
CA GLU A 143 -21.14 -2.13 -8.87
C GLU A 143 -20.07 -3.20 -8.61
N ARG A 144 -18.81 -2.78 -8.45
CA ARG A 144 -17.72 -3.70 -8.06
C ARG A 144 -17.87 -4.23 -6.64
N VAL A 145 -18.38 -3.42 -5.69
CA VAL A 145 -18.71 -3.87 -4.32
C VAL A 145 -19.79 -4.97 -4.37
N GLU A 146 -20.85 -4.77 -5.15
CA GLU A 146 -21.89 -5.80 -5.31
C GLU A 146 -21.31 -7.08 -5.95
N ALA A 147 -20.47 -6.93 -6.96
CA ALA A 147 -19.78 -8.07 -7.59
C ALA A 147 -18.81 -8.79 -6.63
N MET A 148 -18.13 -8.06 -5.73
CA MET A 148 -17.29 -8.66 -4.68
C MET A 148 -18.11 -9.47 -3.67
N ARG A 149 -19.31 -9.01 -3.31
CA ARG A 149 -20.24 -9.74 -2.39
C ARG A 149 -20.68 -11.09 -2.93
N GLN A 150 -20.67 -11.26 -4.25
CA GLN A 150 -21.02 -12.52 -4.92
C GLN A 150 -19.84 -13.49 -5.07
N LEU A 151 -18.63 -13.08 -4.66
CA LEU A 151 -17.46 -13.96 -4.73
C LEU A 151 -17.58 -15.13 -3.77
N THR A 152 -17.32 -16.33 -4.27
CA THR A 152 -17.15 -17.51 -3.41
C THR A 152 -15.90 -17.33 -2.55
N THR A 153 -16.08 -17.27 -1.24
CA THR A 153 -14.96 -17.18 -0.30
C THR A 153 -14.39 -18.55 0.03
N THR A 154 -13.12 -18.59 0.42
CA THR A 154 -12.42 -19.78 0.90
C THR A 154 -11.81 -19.50 2.28
N PRO A 155 -11.19 -20.47 2.95
CA PRO A 155 -10.42 -20.19 4.16
C PRO A 155 -9.36 -19.09 3.95
N TYR A 156 -8.82 -18.94 2.73
CA TYR A 156 -7.72 -18.05 2.38
C TYR A 156 -8.12 -16.85 1.53
N LEU A 157 -9.27 -16.89 0.86
CA LEU A 157 -9.83 -15.77 0.07
C LEU A 157 -11.01 -15.17 0.80
N LYS A 158 -10.93 -13.91 1.18
CA LYS A 158 -12.00 -13.17 1.85
C LYS A 158 -12.23 -11.84 1.16
N VAL A 159 -13.43 -11.31 1.23
CA VAL A 159 -13.75 -9.95 0.82
C VAL A 159 -13.70 -9.06 2.05
N ILE A 160 -13.01 -7.92 1.97
CA ILE A 160 -13.03 -6.92 3.04
C ILE A 160 -14.42 -6.30 3.14
N GLU A 161 -14.88 -6.06 4.36
CA GLU A 161 -16.15 -5.39 4.60
C GLU A 161 -16.12 -3.97 4.00
N GLN A 162 -17.12 -3.67 3.17
CA GLN A 162 -17.36 -2.33 2.63
C GLN A 162 -18.66 -1.78 3.23
N PHE A 163 -18.62 -0.61 3.83
CA PHE A 163 -19.75 0.03 4.50
C PHE A 163 -19.87 1.50 4.12
N ARG A 164 -21.02 2.11 4.44
CA ARG A 164 -21.28 3.53 4.20
C ARG A 164 -21.35 4.29 5.51
N LEU A 165 -20.90 5.53 5.49
CA LEU A 165 -20.98 6.45 6.63
C LEU A 165 -21.79 7.69 6.24
N ILE A 166 -22.48 8.27 7.21
CA ILE A 166 -23.42 9.37 7.01
C ILE A 166 -22.81 10.75 7.25
N SER A 167 -21.60 10.83 7.80
CA SER A 167 -20.94 12.11 8.10
C SER A 167 -19.45 11.94 8.36
N ASN A 168 -18.70 13.03 8.23
CA ASN A 168 -17.29 13.07 8.62
C ASN A 168 -17.08 12.83 10.14
N LYS A 169 -18.07 13.16 10.96
CA LYS A 169 -18.03 12.85 12.40
C LYS A 169 -18.03 11.33 12.63
N THR A 170 -18.91 10.59 11.96
CA THR A 170 -18.95 9.12 12.08
C THR A 170 -17.71 8.45 11.49
N LEU A 171 -17.08 9.06 10.48
CA LEU A 171 -15.79 8.59 9.97
C LEU A 171 -14.69 8.67 11.04
N LEU A 172 -14.58 9.80 11.74
CA LEU A 172 -13.59 9.98 12.80
C LEU A 172 -13.83 9.03 13.97
N GLN A 173 -15.09 8.86 14.41
CA GLN A 173 -15.43 7.87 15.44
C GLN A 173 -15.03 6.44 15.02
N LYS A 174 -15.31 6.05 13.77
CA LYS A 174 -14.93 4.74 13.24
C LYS A 174 -13.42 4.58 13.16
N LEU A 175 -12.70 5.65 12.83
CA LEU A 175 -11.23 5.67 12.79
C LEU A 175 -10.65 5.43 14.20
N ASP A 176 -11.18 6.11 15.21
CA ASP A 176 -10.77 5.95 16.60
C ASP A 176 -11.03 4.52 17.10
N ASP A 177 -12.20 3.95 16.77
CA ASP A 177 -12.55 2.56 17.11
C ASP A 177 -11.60 1.54 16.49
N ILE A 178 -11.18 1.76 15.22
CA ILE A 178 -10.24 0.90 14.52
C ILE A 178 -8.84 1.04 15.12
N ALA A 179 -8.39 2.27 15.39
CA ALA A 179 -7.09 2.54 16.00
C ALA A 179 -6.98 1.95 17.42
N ALA A 180 -8.02 2.11 18.25
CA ALA A 180 -8.08 1.53 19.59
C ALA A 180 -7.96 -0.01 19.60
N LYS A 181 -8.34 -0.65 18.49
CA LYS A 181 -8.21 -2.10 18.29
C LYS A 181 -6.94 -2.49 17.51
N GLY A 182 -5.97 -1.57 17.39
CA GLY A 182 -4.69 -1.81 16.70
C GLY A 182 -4.76 -1.85 15.17
N GLY A 183 -5.83 -1.31 14.57
CA GLY A 183 -5.93 -1.18 13.11
C GLY A 183 -5.16 0.04 12.59
N GLU A 184 -4.73 0.01 11.32
CA GLU A 184 -3.91 1.05 10.69
C GLU A 184 -4.72 2.30 10.32
N GLY A 185 -6.02 2.17 10.07
CA GLY A 185 -6.89 3.25 9.65
C GLY A 185 -8.03 2.79 8.75
N LEU A 186 -8.49 3.70 7.88
CA LEU A 186 -9.59 3.46 6.95
C LEU A 186 -9.18 3.80 5.52
N MET A 187 -9.87 3.19 4.56
CA MET A 187 -9.85 3.53 3.14
C MET A 187 -11.22 4.05 2.74
N LEU A 188 -11.23 5.12 1.94
CA LEU A 188 -12.42 5.66 1.30
C LEU A 188 -12.30 5.47 -0.20
N HIS A 189 -13.25 4.80 -0.82
CA HIS A 189 -13.31 4.62 -2.26
C HIS A 189 -14.58 5.29 -2.80
N ARG A 190 -14.42 6.23 -3.73
CA ARG A 190 -15.54 7.00 -4.29
C ARG A 190 -16.53 6.06 -4.99
N GLN A 191 -17.80 6.15 -4.62
CA GLN A 191 -18.84 5.20 -5.04
C GLN A 191 -19.04 5.11 -6.56
N ASN A 192 -18.88 6.21 -7.29
CA ASN A 192 -19.05 6.28 -8.73
C ASN A 192 -17.73 6.21 -9.53
N ALA A 193 -16.61 5.90 -8.87
CA ALA A 193 -15.31 5.79 -9.54
C ALA A 193 -15.20 4.50 -10.35
N PHE A 194 -14.75 4.61 -11.59
CA PHE A 194 -14.26 3.47 -12.37
C PHE A 194 -12.88 3.04 -11.88
N TYR A 195 -12.52 1.79 -12.15
CA TYR A 195 -11.15 1.34 -11.86
C TYR A 195 -10.18 1.99 -12.84
N HIS A 196 -9.12 2.60 -12.33
CA HIS A 196 -8.05 3.21 -13.11
C HIS A 196 -6.71 3.08 -12.38
N SER A 197 -5.62 3.08 -13.12
CA SER A 197 -4.29 3.10 -12.53
C SER A 197 -3.90 4.48 -12.00
N GLY A 198 -2.94 4.50 -11.07
CA GLY A 198 -2.36 5.73 -10.57
C GLY A 198 -3.08 6.34 -9.38
N ARG A 199 -2.67 7.56 -9.04
CA ARG A 199 -3.12 8.27 -7.83
C ARG A 199 -4.19 9.29 -8.16
N SER A 200 -5.33 9.21 -7.45
CA SER A 200 -6.43 10.16 -7.58
C SER A 200 -7.13 10.39 -6.24
N ASN A 201 -8.13 11.27 -6.24
CA ASN A 201 -9.01 11.48 -5.10
C ASN A 201 -10.21 10.51 -5.06
N ASP A 202 -10.25 9.54 -5.96
CA ASP A 202 -11.26 8.48 -5.93
C ASP A 202 -10.95 7.41 -4.89
N LEU A 203 -9.67 7.32 -4.49
CA LEU A 203 -9.22 6.47 -3.41
C LEU A 203 -8.45 7.30 -2.38
N LEU A 204 -8.92 7.31 -1.13
CA LEU A 204 -8.31 8.07 -0.05
C LEU A 204 -7.98 7.15 1.13
N LYS A 205 -6.88 7.44 1.83
CA LYS A 205 -6.52 6.78 3.08
C LYS A 205 -6.69 7.74 4.26
N VAL A 206 -7.30 7.24 5.31
CA VAL A 206 -7.51 7.93 6.60
C VAL A 206 -6.71 7.18 7.65
N LYS A 207 -5.78 7.87 8.32
CA LYS A 207 -5.00 7.30 9.40
C LYS A 207 -5.24 8.11 10.68
N PRO A 208 -5.12 7.50 11.86
CA PRO A 208 -5.13 8.21 13.12
C PRO A 208 -4.09 9.32 13.13
N PHE A 209 -4.37 10.37 13.88
CA PHE A 209 -3.40 11.40 14.17
C PHE A 209 -2.87 11.16 15.59
N ASP A 210 -1.56 11.32 15.74
CA ASP A 210 -0.94 11.49 17.04
C ASP A 210 -0.93 12.97 17.39
N ASP A 211 -1.12 13.33 18.64
CA ASP A 211 -0.95 14.69 19.15
C ASP A 211 0.43 14.84 19.79
N ALA A 212 1.03 15.99 19.62
CA ALA A 212 2.27 16.36 20.28
C ALA A 212 2.33 17.87 20.51
N GLU A 213 3.31 18.32 21.29
CA GLU A 213 3.53 19.72 21.62
C GLU A 213 4.87 20.19 21.11
N ALA A 214 4.97 21.49 20.80
CA ALA A 214 6.21 22.12 20.40
C ALA A 214 6.17 23.62 20.72
N VAL A 215 7.35 24.20 20.93
CA VAL A 215 7.51 25.62 21.21
C VAL A 215 7.59 26.40 19.91
N VAL A 216 6.83 27.47 19.78
CA VAL A 216 6.91 28.40 18.65
C VAL A 216 8.22 29.18 18.71
N ILE A 217 9.01 29.11 17.63
CA ILE A 217 10.31 29.78 17.54
C ILE A 217 10.40 30.81 16.39
N GLY A 218 9.34 30.95 15.60
CA GLY A 218 9.32 31.92 14.50
C GLY A 218 8.13 31.71 13.55
N TYR A 219 8.11 32.52 12.49
CA TYR A 219 7.07 32.50 11.48
C TYR A 219 7.61 32.46 10.07
N LYS A 220 6.82 31.92 9.16
CA LYS A 220 7.03 31.99 7.72
C LYS A 220 5.93 32.83 7.08
N PRO A 221 6.25 33.78 6.18
CA PRO A 221 5.25 34.59 5.48
C PRO A 221 4.30 33.73 4.66
N GLY A 222 3.04 34.16 4.59
CA GLY A 222 2.03 33.53 3.74
C GLY A 222 2.22 33.88 2.26
N LYS A 223 1.71 33.00 1.40
CA LYS A 223 1.69 33.18 -0.06
C LYS A 223 0.25 33.05 -0.59
N GLY A 224 0.00 33.57 -1.78
CA GLY A 224 -1.32 33.51 -2.42
C GLY A 224 -2.39 34.16 -1.55
N LYS A 225 -3.47 33.44 -1.23
CA LYS A 225 -4.58 33.93 -0.38
C LYS A 225 -4.16 34.36 1.05
N ASN A 226 -2.97 33.99 1.49
CA ASN A 226 -2.42 34.33 2.79
C ASN A 226 -1.32 35.40 2.71
N THR A 227 -1.12 36.08 1.58
CA THR A 227 -0.16 37.20 1.46
C THR A 227 -0.47 38.26 2.50
N GLY A 228 0.56 38.77 3.18
CA GLY A 228 0.43 39.73 4.30
C GLY A 228 0.02 39.10 5.65
N LEU A 229 -0.16 37.79 5.71
CA LEU A 229 -0.49 37.04 6.92
C LEU A 229 0.59 35.98 7.22
N MET A 230 0.55 35.42 8.41
CA MET A 230 1.38 34.26 8.77
C MET A 230 1.01 33.05 7.88
N GLY A 231 1.98 32.48 7.17
CA GLY A 231 1.83 31.28 6.35
C GLY A 231 1.98 30.01 7.18
N ALA A 232 3.00 29.96 8.03
CA ALA A 232 3.26 28.85 8.95
C ALA A 232 3.98 29.36 10.21
N ILE A 233 3.79 28.68 11.32
CA ILE A 233 4.67 28.81 12.49
C ILE A 233 5.89 27.91 12.29
N LYS A 234 7.06 28.34 12.75
CA LYS A 234 8.24 27.51 12.95
C LYS A 234 8.23 27.06 14.41
N VAL A 235 8.36 25.78 14.64
CA VAL A 235 8.31 25.20 15.99
C VAL A 235 9.52 24.32 16.26
N ARG A 236 9.85 24.15 17.57
CA ARG A 236 10.89 23.25 18.06
C ARG A 236 10.26 22.23 19.01
N MET A 237 10.51 20.94 18.73
CA MET A 237 10.12 19.82 19.59
C MET A 237 11.08 19.68 20.78
N ASP A 238 10.69 18.92 21.79
CA ASP A 238 11.50 18.65 23.00
C ASP A 238 12.86 18.00 22.66
N ASN A 239 12.93 17.21 21.57
CA ASN A 239 14.17 16.61 21.07
C ASN A 239 15.06 17.59 20.27
N GLY A 240 14.74 18.89 20.26
CA GLY A 240 15.46 19.95 19.60
C GLY A 240 15.23 20.08 18.08
N LYS A 241 14.51 19.16 17.45
CA LYS A 241 14.21 19.23 16.01
C LYS A 241 13.22 20.33 15.69
N GLU A 242 13.41 21.00 14.55
CA GLU A 242 12.60 22.13 14.11
C GLU A 242 11.86 21.81 12.81
N PHE A 243 10.62 22.29 12.71
CA PHE A 243 9.81 22.14 11.49
C PHE A 243 8.76 23.26 11.40
N HIS A 244 7.94 23.23 10.32
CA HIS A 244 6.92 24.22 10.09
C HIS A 244 5.52 23.61 10.12
N ILE A 245 4.58 24.28 10.78
CA ILE A 245 3.15 23.96 10.77
C ILE A 245 2.42 25.06 10.02
N GLY A 246 1.90 24.74 8.83
CA GLY A 246 1.22 25.71 7.95
C GLY A 246 -0.29 25.50 7.86
N SER A 247 -0.84 24.42 8.40
CA SER A 247 -2.26 24.04 8.36
C SER A 247 -2.89 24.07 9.75
N GLY A 248 -4.24 24.08 9.79
CA GLY A 248 -5.02 24.13 11.04
C GLY A 248 -5.33 25.53 11.54
N PHE A 249 -4.83 26.58 10.92
CA PHE A 249 -5.06 27.97 11.35
C PHE A 249 -6.27 28.57 10.68
N THR A 250 -7.12 29.24 11.46
CA THR A 250 -8.13 30.17 10.98
C THR A 250 -7.49 31.45 10.43
N ARG A 251 -8.23 32.26 9.65
CA ARG A 251 -7.73 33.56 9.17
C ARG A 251 -7.38 34.52 10.32
N GLN A 252 -8.14 34.47 11.41
CA GLN A 252 -7.87 35.29 12.60
C GLN A 252 -6.57 34.88 13.28
N GLN A 253 -6.29 33.58 13.41
CA GLN A 253 -5.04 33.07 13.95
C GLN A 253 -3.82 33.36 13.05
N ARG A 254 -4.03 33.55 11.75
CA ARG A 254 -2.96 33.98 10.84
C ARG A 254 -2.67 35.48 10.96
N LYS A 255 -3.66 36.31 11.35
CA LYS A 255 -3.45 37.72 11.67
C LYS A 255 -2.74 37.90 13.01
N ASN A 256 -3.15 37.11 14.00
CA ASN A 256 -2.63 37.12 15.36
C ASN A 256 -2.09 35.73 15.70
N PRO A 257 -0.88 35.38 15.23
CA PRO A 257 -0.34 34.04 15.42
C PRO A 257 0.03 33.78 16.89
N PRO A 258 0.12 32.52 17.31
CA PRO A 258 0.68 32.15 18.60
C PRO A 258 2.04 32.81 18.83
N LEU A 259 2.27 33.40 20.01
CA LEU A 259 3.49 34.14 20.32
C LEU A 259 4.74 33.24 20.25
N ILE A 260 5.88 33.80 19.86
CA ILE A 260 7.18 33.13 20.00
C ILE A 260 7.41 32.81 21.47
N GLY A 261 7.85 31.59 21.76
CA GLY A 261 8.01 31.05 23.11
C GLY A 261 6.77 30.32 23.63
N SER A 262 5.59 30.48 23.01
CA SER A 262 4.39 29.75 23.47
C SER A 262 4.42 28.27 23.05
N LEU A 263 3.83 27.43 23.89
CA LEU A 263 3.61 26.01 23.61
C LEU A 263 2.35 25.85 22.76
N VAL A 264 2.43 25.04 21.71
CA VAL A 264 1.30 24.72 20.83
C VAL A 264 1.11 23.21 20.74
N THR A 265 -0.13 22.77 20.76
CA THR A 265 -0.50 21.39 20.42
C THR A 265 -0.70 21.30 18.91
N TYR A 266 -0.11 20.30 18.30
CA TYR A 266 -0.33 19.94 16.91
C TYR A 266 -0.60 18.45 16.79
N ARG A 267 -1.32 18.05 15.75
CA ARG A 267 -1.51 16.64 15.39
C ARG A 267 -0.74 16.31 14.13
N TYR A 268 -0.28 15.04 14.01
CA TYR A 268 0.54 14.58 12.91
C TYR A 268 0.28 13.10 12.60
N GLN A 269 0.82 12.59 11.48
CA GLN A 269 0.68 11.19 11.07
C GLN A 269 2.06 10.55 10.87
N GLY A 270 2.65 10.09 11.97
CA GLY A 270 3.98 9.48 11.95
C GLY A 270 5.10 10.46 11.57
N PHE A 271 6.31 9.94 11.39
CA PHE A 271 7.52 10.72 11.17
C PHE A 271 8.16 10.45 9.81
N THR A 272 8.96 11.41 9.33
CA THR A 272 9.93 11.19 8.24
C THR A 272 11.12 10.38 8.77
N GLN A 273 11.99 9.91 7.87
CA GLN A 273 13.28 9.28 8.28
C GLN A 273 14.15 10.22 9.13
N ALA A 274 14.05 11.53 8.93
CA ALA A 274 14.73 12.54 9.75
C ALA A 274 14.05 12.78 11.11
N GLY A 275 12.95 12.08 11.43
CA GLY A 275 12.18 12.23 12.65
C GLY A 275 11.39 13.54 12.73
N ILE A 276 10.98 14.10 11.59
CA ILE A 276 10.11 15.27 11.50
C ILE A 276 8.66 14.79 11.34
N PRO A 277 7.69 15.35 12.11
CA PRO A 277 6.27 15.01 12.00
C PRO A 277 5.73 15.23 10.57
N ARG A 278 5.03 14.22 10.05
CA ARG A 278 4.36 14.32 8.74
C ARG A 278 2.97 14.91 8.89
N PHE A 279 2.58 15.75 7.93
CA PHE A 279 1.23 16.32 7.86
C PHE A 279 0.81 17.06 9.13
N ALA A 280 1.76 17.72 9.79
CA ALA A 280 1.50 18.46 11.02
C ALA A 280 0.44 19.55 10.82
N VAL A 281 -0.56 19.56 11.72
CA VAL A 281 -1.71 20.47 11.71
C VAL A 281 -1.83 21.09 13.09
N PHE A 282 -1.86 22.43 13.15
CA PHE A 282 -2.09 23.17 14.40
C PHE A 282 -3.46 22.83 14.99
N VAL A 283 -3.53 22.56 16.27
CA VAL A 283 -4.76 22.28 17.02
C VAL A 283 -5.10 23.49 17.90
N ARG A 284 -4.20 23.88 18.79
CA ARG A 284 -4.43 24.99 19.72
C ARG A 284 -3.11 25.52 20.30
N GLN A 285 -3.13 26.74 20.79
CA GLN A 285 -2.11 27.25 21.73
C GLN A 285 -2.47 26.74 23.13
N ARG A 286 -1.46 26.37 23.90
CA ARG A 286 -1.63 26.07 25.34
C ARG A 286 -1.57 27.38 26.10
N ASN A 287 -2.55 27.63 26.91
CA ASN A 287 -2.51 28.69 27.94
C ASN A 287 -2.04 28.01 29.20
N GLU A 288 -0.81 28.24 29.59
CA GLU A 288 -0.35 27.92 30.93
C GLU A 288 -0.76 29.02 31.90
#